data_9e6ed7721169ec7c2fedc8e92e7d953a
#
_entry.id   9e6ed7721169ec7c2fedc8e92e7d953a
#
_cell.length_a   1.000
_cell.length_b   1.000
_cell.length_c   1.000
_cell.angle_alpha   90.00
_cell.angle_beta   90.00
_cell.angle_gamma   90.00
#
_symmetry.space_group_name_H-M   'P 1'
#
loop_
_entity.id
_entity.type
_entity.pdbx_description
1 polymer ?
#
loop_
_entity_poly.entity_id
_entity_poly.type
_entity_poly.pdbx_seq_one_letter_code
_entity_poly.pdbx_strand_id
1 'polypeptide(L)'
;MKLWMDIQRDLEGVMYDYERILDAWHAGGVDGVVFGPLVFGQAKLSQNAQSLPSEGLVAPTYDPNPAVYKRLGVEAPASPEHKLPEKRALLEKTMTATKDRGMQVYIMYADGGSGPGGPGHHLHDPQTTASRVARMVDTLEHYPMADGVVMDGPEWGYEMAPHHMNHRSYFFNDLPESVAPMAKDLGYDYAAMVAAKDRLLALFHNLDPKRIRSNARGGLMGAYHMLGADADLMSWLSFRTESLTRNFRQMREGVAANLDRPVRMGCGPRSAAFAPLCGYDFVDLAEFMDFLLPKHYFFHRGFDGFIGTVYRYSQTLIEWNPSLTVADTLEVVQAMFGIILPGVDDDMLDFESALSPEFFEQVVTQETKRAIAAVDDPERIVPWLDTGRFPHDGDPMSARDLKMLLDSAEAAGLKRFNYHHQGNLSPGEWGVISDKCGTRWDPRTSDWEPPDELVL
;
A
#
# COMPACT_ATOMS: atom_id res chain seq x y z
N MET A 1 -19.94 -3.22 -9.19
CA MET A 1 -18.79 -2.45 -8.63
C MET A 1 -18.07 -1.71 -9.75
N LYS A 2 -17.22 -0.72 -9.43
CA LYS A 2 -16.29 -0.08 -10.39
C LYS A 2 -14.89 -0.64 -10.18
N LEU A 3 -14.08 -0.65 -11.23
CA LEU A 3 -12.75 -1.23 -11.21
C LEU A 3 -11.70 -0.21 -11.69
N TRP A 4 -10.62 -0.08 -10.94
CA TRP A 4 -9.36 0.45 -11.46
C TRP A 4 -8.40 -0.69 -11.77
N MET A 5 -7.61 -0.52 -12.81
CA MET A 5 -6.56 -1.46 -13.19
C MET A 5 -5.20 -0.82 -13.00
N ASP A 6 -4.33 -1.49 -12.28
CA ASP A 6 -2.96 -1.04 -12.01
C ASP A 6 -1.98 -1.67 -13.00
N ILE A 7 -1.17 -0.84 -13.65
CA ILE A 7 -0.14 -1.27 -14.61
C ILE A 7 1.24 -0.94 -14.03
N GLN A 8 1.58 -1.49 -12.89
CA GLN A 8 2.94 -1.30 -12.36
C GLN A 8 4.00 -2.11 -13.12
N ARG A 9 3.56 -3.18 -13.76
CA ARG A 9 4.41 -4.14 -14.44
C ARG A 9 3.86 -4.37 -15.83
N ASP A 10 4.69 -4.83 -16.74
CA ASP A 10 4.28 -5.04 -18.12
C ASP A 10 3.59 -3.82 -18.76
N LEU A 11 4.03 -2.63 -18.40
CA LEU A 11 3.53 -1.41 -19.01
C LEU A 11 3.78 -1.39 -20.51
N GLU A 12 4.93 -1.94 -20.96
CA GLU A 12 5.23 -2.08 -22.40
C GLU A 12 4.27 -3.03 -23.11
N GLY A 13 3.97 -4.18 -22.54
CA GLY A 13 2.99 -5.11 -23.11
C GLY A 13 1.63 -4.46 -23.33
N VAL A 14 1.16 -3.72 -22.32
CA VAL A 14 -0.08 -2.94 -22.44
C VAL A 14 0.03 -1.87 -23.53
N MET A 15 1.14 -1.13 -23.60
CA MET A 15 1.30 -0.06 -24.58
C MET A 15 1.36 -0.57 -26.03
N TYR A 16 2.00 -1.70 -26.28
CA TYR A 16 2.10 -2.24 -27.64
C TYR A 16 0.78 -2.78 -28.19
N ASP A 17 -0.18 -3.10 -27.31
CA ASP A 17 -1.49 -3.65 -27.69
C ASP A 17 -2.65 -2.87 -27.03
N TYR A 18 -2.43 -1.59 -26.76
CA TYR A 18 -3.30 -0.78 -25.92
C TYR A 18 -4.75 -0.69 -26.44
N GLU A 19 -4.97 -0.67 -27.74
CA GLU A 19 -6.34 -0.55 -28.29
C GLU A 19 -7.18 -1.75 -27.90
N ARG A 20 -6.69 -2.96 -28.15
CA ARG A 20 -7.37 -4.21 -27.83
C ARG A 20 -7.54 -4.40 -26.32
N ILE A 21 -6.49 -4.13 -25.55
CA ILE A 21 -6.50 -4.26 -24.09
C ILE A 21 -7.50 -3.28 -23.46
N LEU A 22 -7.43 -2.01 -23.84
CA LEU A 22 -8.32 -0.99 -23.27
C LEU A 22 -9.79 -1.20 -23.67
N ASP A 23 -10.07 -1.74 -24.87
CA ASP A 23 -11.42 -2.10 -25.27
C ASP A 23 -11.96 -3.25 -24.39
N ALA A 24 -11.16 -4.29 -24.16
CA ALA A 24 -11.53 -5.40 -23.29
C ALA A 24 -11.71 -4.94 -21.83
N TRP A 25 -10.85 -4.08 -21.33
CA TRP A 25 -10.97 -3.54 -19.98
C TRP A 25 -12.21 -2.66 -19.82
N HIS A 26 -12.45 -1.76 -20.75
CA HIS A 26 -13.64 -0.91 -20.74
C HIS A 26 -14.93 -1.76 -20.76
N ALA A 27 -15.00 -2.76 -21.62
CA ALA A 27 -16.14 -3.70 -21.66
C ALA A 27 -16.29 -4.47 -20.34
N GLY A 28 -15.18 -4.86 -19.71
CA GLY A 28 -15.15 -5.56 -18.41
C GLY A 28 -15.39 -4.67 -17.20
N GLY A 29 -15.60 -3.36 -17.39
CA GLY A 29 -16.00 -2.43 -16.33
C GLY A 29 -14.85 -1.67 -15.66
N VAL A 30 -13.67 -1.61 -16.29
CA VAL A 30 -12.58 -0.72 -15.84
C VAL A 30 -13.00 0.73 -16.08
N ASP A 31 -13.02 1.53 -15.03
CA ASP A 31 -13.35 2.97 -15.08
C ASP A 31 -12.14 3.87 -14.76
N GLY A 32 -10.99 3.28 -14.45
CA GLY A 32 -9.74 4.00 -14.26
C GLY A 32 -8.51 3.12 -14.43
N VAL A 33 -7.40 3.72 -14.83
CA VAL A 33 -6.11 3.03 -15.02
C VAL A 33 -5.04 3.78 -14.24
N VAL A 34 -4.27 3.04 -13.44
CA VAL A 34 -3.12 3.54 -12.69
C VAL A 34 -1.85 3.13 -13.43
N PHE A 35 -1.18 4.12 -14.02
CA PHE A 35 0.06 3.93 -14.79
C PHE A 35 1.28 4.12 -13.90
N GLY A 36 2.20 3.22 -13.91
CA GLY A 36 3.41 3.56 -13.24
C GLY A 36 4.24 2.44 -12.68
N PRO A 37 5.25 2.76 -11.89
CA PRO A 37 5.66 4.12 -11.51
C PRO A 37 6.38 4.86 -12.64
N LEU A 38 5.95 6.08 -12.94
CA LEU A 38 6.56 6.95 -13.96
C LEU A 38 7.41 8.05 -13.35
N VAL A 39 7.63 8.00 -12.05
CA VAL A 39 8.28 9.07 -11.31
C VAL A 39 9.79 8.95 -11.43
N PHE A 40 10.40 10.08 -11.63
CA PHE A 40 11.83 10.26 -11.81
C PHE A 40 12.67 9.59 -10.71
N GLY A 41 13.67 8.80 -11.10
CA GLY A 41 14.60 8.15 -10.18
C GLY A 41 14.18 6.79 -9.64
N GLN A 42 13.04 6.28 -10.03
CA GLN A 42 12.60 4.92 -9.69
C GLN A 42 12.88 3.87 -10.78
N ALA A 43 13.58 4.27 -11.81
CA ALA A 43 13.96 3.42 -12.92
C ALA A 43 14.87 2.24 -12.55
N LYS A 44 15.51 2.30 -11.41
CA LYS A 44 16.24 1.17 -10.86
C LYS A 44 15.35 0.45 -9.87
N LEU A 45 14.49 -0.36 -10.38
CA LEU A 45 13.89 -1.41 -9.61
C LEU A 45 14.99 -2.19 -8.91
N SER A 46 14.74 -2.51 -7.65
CA SER A 46 15.69 -3.19 -6.79
C SER A 46 16.37 -4.33 -7.54
N GLN A 47 17.62 -4.57 -7.25
CA GLN A 47 18.40 -5.70 -7.75
C GLN A 47 17.83 -7.08 -7.36
N ASN A 48 16.67 -7.14 -6.75
CA ASN A 48 15.94 -8.37 -6.61
C ASN A 48 15.57 -8.87 -7.99
N ALA A 49 15.67 -10.16 -8.21
CA ALA A 49 15.31 -10.87 -9.44
C ALA A 49 13.89 -10.57 -9.97
N GLN A 50 13.21 -9.70 -9.34
CA GLN A 50 11.90 -9.19 -9.58
C GLN A 50 11.91 -7.88 -10.37
N SER A 51 13.06 -7.50 -10.86
CA SER A 51 13.20 -6.42 -11.85
C SER A 51 12.43 -6.81 -13.10
N LEU A 52 11.60 -5.92 -13.49
CA LEU A 52 10.57 -6.19 -14.46
C LEU A 52 11.10 -6.15 -15.88
N PRO A 53 10.49 -6.92 -16.77
CA PRO A 53 10.78 -6.85 -18.21
C PRO A 53 10.52 -5.46 -18.81
N SER A 54 9.86 -4.57 -18.09
CA SER A 54 9.56 -3.19 -18.48
C SER A 54 10.69 -2.19 -18.21
N GLU A 55 11.91 -2.63 -17.99
CA GLU A 55 13.07 -1.77 -17.69
C GLU A 55 13.22 -0.56 -18.62
N GLY A 56 12.84 -0.70 -19.87
CA GLY A 56 12.89 0.39 -20.83
C GLY A 56 11.89 1.52 -20.58
N LEU A 57 10.86 1.32 -19.76
CA LEU A 57 9.80 2.31 -19.54
C LEU A 57 9.81 2.96 -18.18
N VAL A 58 10.42 2.32 -17.24
CA VAL A 58 10.49 2.85 -15.88
C VAL A 58 11.45 4.04 -15.82
N ALA A 59 12.36 4.16 -16.80
CA ALA A 59 13.15 5.36 -16.95
C ALA A 59 12.26 6.53 -17.37
N PRO A 60 12.41 7.70 -16.76
CA PRO A 60 11.72 8.88 -17.22
C PRO A 60 12.09 9.14 -18.68
N THR A 61 11.07 9.28 -19.48
CA THR A 61 11.19 9.51 -20.90
C THR A 61 11.29 11.01 -21.23
N TYR A 62 11.55 11.82 -20.23
CA TYR A 62 11.61 13.28 -20.33
C TYR A 62 12.75 13.87 -19.49
N ASP A 63 13.18 15.06 -19.86
CA ASP A 63 14.09 15.85 -19.02
C ASP A 63 13.31 16.50 -17.87
N PRO A 64 13.85 16.51 -16.65
CA PRO A 64 13.27 17.27 -15.56
C PRO A 64 13.13 18.75 -15.95
N ASN A 65 12.01 19.37 -15.60
CA ASN A 65 11.85 20.78 -15.76
C ASN A 65 12.55 21.55 -14.63
N PRO A 66 13.74 22.14 -14.85
CA PRO A 66 14.51 22.77 -13.76
C PRO A 66 13.74 23.92 -13.07
N ALA A 67 12.76 24.54 -13.76
CA ALA A 67 11.99 25.64 -13.19
C ALA A 67 11.08 25.12 -12.05
N VAL A 68 10.54 23.91 -12.16
CA VAL A 68 9.72 23.29 -11.10
C VAL A 68 10.55 23.09 -9.84
N TYR A 69 11.71 22.46 -9.99
CA TYR A 69 12.60 22.16 -8.87
C TYR A 69 13.15 23.43 -8.20
N LYS A 70 13.57 24.41 -9.02
CA LYS A 70 14.02 25.71 -8.52
C LYS A 70 12.93 26.45 -7.72
N ARG A 71 11.68 26.41 -8.20
CA ARG A 71 10.52 27.04 -7.53
C ARG A 71 10.28 26.44 -6.14
N LEU A 72 10.54 25.15 -5.99
CA LEU A 72 10.38 24.41 -4.74
C LEU A 72 11.67 24.38 -3.88
N GLY A 73 12.74 25.01 -4.33
CA GLY A 73 13.99 25.12 -3.57
C GLY A 73 14.77 23.80 -3.48
N VAL A 74 14.59 22.90 -4.42
CA VAL A 74 15.27 21.61 -4.49
C VAL A 74 16.07 21.48 -5.78
N GLU A 75 17.05 20.57 -5.78
CA GLU A 75 17.86 20.27 -6.95
C GLU A 75 17.08 19.36 -7.92
N ALA A 76 17.12 19.70 -9.20
CA ALA A 76 16.55 18.86 -10.23
C ALA A 76 17.40 17.58 -10.39
N PRO A 77 16.77 16.41 -10.55
CA PRO A 77 17.52 15.20 -10.87
C PRO A 77 18.24 15.36 -12.21
N ALA A 78 19.30 14.57 -12.41
CA ALA A 78 19.98 14.52 -13.69
C ALA A 78 19.05 14.05 -14.80
N SER A 79 19.23 14.60 -16.01
CA SER A 79 18.53 14.11 -17.20
C SER A 79 18.84 12.63 -17.42
N PRO A 80 17.87 11.82 -17.89
CA PRO A 80 18.12 10.44 -18.18
C PRO A 80 19.16 10.30 -19.31
N GLU A 81 20.06 9.32 -19.17
CA GLU A 81 21.10 9.04 -20.16
C GLU A 81 20.48 8.64 -21.50
N HIS A 82 19.41 7.88 -21.47
CA HIS A 82 18.67 7.45 -22.64
C HIS A 82 17.24 7.99 -22.61
N LYS A 83 16.92 8.81 -23.57
CA LYS A 83 15.56 9.24 -23.85
C LYS A 83 14.94 8.27 -24.83
N LEU A 84 13.75 7.83 -24.54
CA LEU A 84 13.00 6.88 -25.36
C LEU A 84 11.78 7.59 -25.99
N PRO A 85 11.99 8.53 -26.93
CA PRO A 85 10.91 9.39 -27.42
C PRO A 85 9.77 8.61 -28.08
N GLU A 86 10.07 7.48 -28.72
CA GLU A 86 9.05 6.61 -29.31
C GLU A 86 8.19 5.93 -28.24
N LYS A 87 8.82 5.43 -27.18
CA LYS A 87 8.09 4.85 -26.04
C LYS A 87 7.28 5.89 -25.30
N ARG A 88 7.82 7.10 -25.12
CA ARG A 88 7.08 8.21 -24.56
C ARG A 88 5.83 8.53 -25.40
N ALA A 89 5.97 8.69 -26.69
CA ALA A 89 4.86 8.99 -27.60
C ALA A 89 3.79 7.87 -27.54
N LEU A 90 4.21 6.62 -27.42
CA LEU A 90 3.31 5.49 -27.29
C LEU A 90 2.59 5.51 -25.93
N LEU A 91 3.28 5.85 -24.83
CA LEU A 91 2.68 6.00 -23.50
C LEU A 91 1.63 7.12 -23.48
N GLU A 92 1.97 8.29 -24.03
CA GLU A 92 1.03 9.41 -24.15
C GLU A 92 -0.20 9.04 -24.98
N LYS A 93 0.00 8.29 -26.06
CA LYS A 93 -1.07 7.76 -26.88
C LYS A 93 -1.95 6.76 -26.10
N THR A 94 -1.36 5.87 -25.33
CA THR A 94 -2.07 4.91 -24.49
C THR A 94 -2.91 5.63 -23.42
N MET A 95 -2.33 6.60 -22.71
CA MET A 95 -3.07 7.42 -21.72
C MET A 95 -4.22 8.20 -22.38
N THR A 96 -3.99 8.79 -23.57
CA THR A 96 -5.03 9.49 -24.31
C THR A 96 -6.16 8.55 -24.71
N ALA A 97 -5.82 7.37 -25.24
CA ALA A 97 -6.79 6.35 -25.63
C ALA A 97 -7.61 5.83 -24.42
N THR A 98 -7.01 5.81 -23.24
CA THR A 98 -7.71 5.54 -21.98
C THR A 98 -8.77 6.59 -21.69
N LYS A 99 -8.40 7.88 -21.82
CA LYS A 99 -9.33 9.01 -21.65
C LYS A 99 -10.45 8.99 -22.68
N ASP A 100 -10.14 8.70 -23.93
CA ASP A 100 -11.12 8.68 -25.04
C ASP A 100 -12.22 7.61 -24.81
N ARG A 101 -11.91 6.56 -24.03
CA ARG A 101 -12.88 5.55 -23.59
C ARG A 101 -13.65 5.93 -22.33
N GLY A 102 -13.45 7.14 -21.80
CA GLY A 102 -14.10 7.62 -20.58
C GLY A 102 -13.50 7.11 -19.29
N MET A 103 -12.38 6.39 -19.34
CA MET A 103 -11.67 5.94 -18.15
C MET A 103 -10.79 7.04 -17.57
N GLN A 104 -10.59 7.03 -16.25
CA GLN A 104 -9.70 7.94 -15.55
C GLN A 104 -8.24 7.51 -15.72
N VAL A 105 -7.32 8.46 -15.71
CA VAL A 105 -5.87 8.21 -15.83
C VAL A 105 -5.18 8.72 -14.57
N TYR A 106 -4.57 7.82 -13.82
CA TYR A 106 -3.73 8.15 -12.68
C TYR A 106 -2.29 7.71 -12.92
N ILE A 107 -1.36 8.43 -12.33
CA ILE A 107 0.05 8.05 -12.32
C ILE A 107 0.40 7.56 -10.91
N MET A 108 1.01 6.39 -10.84
CA MET A 108 1.49 5.89 -9.57
C MET A 108 2.78 6.60 -9.17
N TYR A 109 2.77 7.13 -7.97
CA TYR A 109 3.94 7.63 -7.28
C TYR A 109 4.30 6.63 -6.17
N ALA A 110 5.32 5.81 -6.39
CA ALA A 110 5.89 5.01 -5.33
C ALA A 110 7.09 5.75 -4.73
N ASP A 111 7.08 5.92 -3.43
CA ASP A 111 8.23 6.46 -2.74
C ASP A 111 9.27 5.36 -2.62
N GLY A 112 10.24 5.34 -3.53
CA GLY A 112 11.33 4.36 -3.59
C GLY A 112 12.26 4.35 -2.35
N GLY A 113 11.79 4.86 -1.24
CA GLY A 113 12.48 5.04 0.03
C GLY A 113 12.68 3.78 0.86
N SER A 114 12.89 2.62 0.25
CA SER A 114 13.30 1.40 0.95
C SER A 114 14.81 1.24 1.05
N GLY A 115 15.57 2.32 0.99
CA GLY A 115 17.01 2.30 1.32
C GLY A 115 17.28 1.98 2.79
N PRO A 116 18.55 1.76 3.17
CA PRO A 116 18.93 1.57 4.57
C PRO A 116 18.54 2.84 5.35
N GLY A 117 17.40 2.77 6.02
CA GLY A 117 16.80 3.90 6.70
C GLY A 117 15.28 3.94 6.55
N GLY A 118 14.71 3.25 5.57
CA GLY A 118 13.28 3.09 5.34
C GLY A 118 12.47 4.37 5.10
N PRO A 119 11.18 4.24 4.80
CA PRO A 119 10.32 5.39 4.49
C PRO A 119 10.19 6.39 5.64
N GLY A 120 10.19 5.93 6.89
CA GLY A 120 10.07 6.78 8.07
C GLY A 120 11.22 7.77 8.25
N HIS A 121 12.42 7.43 7.78
CA HIS A 121 13.60 8.29 7.91
C HIS A 121 13.52 9.59 7.12
N HIS A 122 12.65 9.67 6.13
CA HIS A 122 12.53 10.83 5.26
C HIS A 122 11.31 11.71 5.53
N LEU A 123 10.42 11.28 6.43
CA LEU A 123 9.22 12.04 6.77
C LEU A 123 9.54 13.37 7.47
N HIS A 124 10.64 13.42 8.20
CA HIS A 124 11.06 14.57 8.99
C HIS A 124 11.89 15.58 8.19
N ASP A 125 12.33 15.25 6.97
CA ASP A 125 13.15 16.14 6.15
C ASP A 125 12.29 16.98 5.20
N PRO A 126 12.18 18.30 5.41
CA PRO A 126 11.44 19.19 4.52
C PRO A 126 11.94 19.18 3.07
N GLN A 127 13.25 18.97 2.85
CA GLN A 127 13.82 18.90 1.51
C GLN A 127 13.34 17.65 0.77
N THR A 128 13.21 16.52 1.47
CA THR A 128 12.65 15.30 0.89
C THR A 128 11.17 15.51 0.50
N THR A 129 10.39 16.15 1.36
CA THR A 129 8.98 16.47 1.04
C THR A 129 8.87 17.41 -0.16
N ALA A 130 9.68 18.48 -0.21
CA ALA A 130 9.72 19.39 -1.34
C ALA A 130 10.17 18.71 -2.64
N SER A 131 11.12 17.77 -2.56
CA SER A 131 11.57 16.97 -3.70
C SER A 131 10.48 16.04 -4.23
N ARG A 132 9.68 15.43 -3.34
CA ARG A 132 8.51 14.62 -3.70
C ARG A 132 7.46 15.46 -4.43
N VAL A 133 7.14 16.63 -3.89
CA VAL A 133 6.22 17.59 -4.54
C VAL A 133 6.73 17.97 -5.92
N ALA A 134 8.03 18.34 -6.02
CA ALA A 134 8.62 18.73 -7.31
C ALA A 134 8.50 17.62 -8.35
N ARG A 135 8.78 16.38 -7.97
CA ARG A 135 8.66 15.23 -8.87
C ARG A 135 7.23 14.99 -9.33
N MET A 136 6.26 15.05 -8.42
CA MET A 136 4.83 14.89 -8.78
C MET A 136 4.37 16.00 -9.72
N VAL A 137 4.74 17.26 -9.45
CA VAL A 137 4.39 18.41 -10.30
C VAL A 137 5.04 18.26 -11.67
N ASP A 138 6.33 17.96 -11.72
CA ASP A 138 7.08 17.77 -12.96
C ASP A 138 6.46 16.64 -13.83
N THR A 139 6.15 15.51 -13.23
CA THR A 139 5.49 14.41 -13.92
C THR A 139 4.11 14.80 -14.46
N LEU A 140 3.31 15.50 -13.66
CA LEU A 140 1.96 15.92 -14.06
C LEU A 140 1.96 17.04 -15.12
N GLU A 141 3.01 17.89 -15.16
CA GLU A 141 3.23 18.84 -16.25
C GLU A 141 3.60 18.13 -17.56
N HIS A 142 4.41 17.05 -17.46
CA HIS A 142 4.77 16.25 -18.62
C HIS A 142 3.64 15.36 -19.17
N TYR A 143 2.68 14.96 -18.31
CA TYR A 143 1.52 14.14 -18.69
C TYR A 143 0.19 14.85 -18.34
N PRO A 144 -0.18 15.88 -19.10
CA PRO A 144 -1.37 16.70 -18.81
C PRO A 144 -2.69 15.92 -18.94
N MET A 145 -2.70 14.76 -19.59
CA MET A 145 -3.86 13.87 -19.68
C MET A 145 -4.16 13.14 -18.36
N ALA A 146 -3.21 13.07 -17.43
CA ALA A 146 -3.44 12.44 -16.13
C ALA A 146 -4.42 13.24 -15.28
N ASP A 147 -5.40 12.56 -14.68
CA ASP A 147 -6.38 13.15 -13.74
C ASP A 147 -5.77 13.36 -12.36
N GLY A 148 -4.66 12.68 -12.05
CA GLY A 148 -4.02 12.80 -10.77
C GLY A 148 -2.94 11.75 -10.48
N VAL A 149 -2.64 11.60 -9.19
CA VAL A 149 -1.58 10.73 -8.66
C VAL A 149 -2.14 9.79 -7.60
N VAL A 150 -1.68 8.55 -7.61
CA VAL A 150 -1.85 7.58 -6.53
C VAL A 150 -0.50 7.34 -5.87
N MET A 151 -0.40 7.56 -4.56
CA MET A 151 0.85 7.44 -3.82
C MET A 151 0.93 6.12 -3.05
N ASP A 152 2.01 5.37 -3.25
CA ASP A 152 2.38 4.24 -2.40
C ASP A 152 3.49 4.68 -1.43
N GLY A 153 3.09 4.99 -0.21
CA GLY A 153 3.96 5.59 0.80
C GLY A 153 4.01 7.12 0.72
N PRO A 154 4.77 7.75 1.62
CA PRO A 154 5.59 7.17 2.68
C PRO A 154 4.79 6.58 3.84
N GLU A 155 5.45 5.78 4.68
CA GLU A 155 4.87 5.22 5.90
C GLU A 155 5.95 4.95 6.95
N TRP A 156 5.57 4.88 8.21
CA TRP A 156 6.43 4.38 9.26
C TRP A 156 6.56 2.86 9.17
N GLY A 157 7.70 2.31 9.61
CA GLY A 157 7.94 0.88 9.62
C GLY A 157 6.97 0.11 10.52
N TYR A 158 6.64 -1.11 10.16
CA TYR A 158 5.67 -1.92 10.89
C TYR A 158 6.14 -3.34 11.17
N GLU A 159 7.18 -3.82 10.52
CA GLU A 159 7.72 -5.15 10.80
C GLU A 159 8.41 -5.21 12.17
N MET A 160 8.22 -6.29 12.90
CA MET A 160 8.81 -6.48 14.22
C MET A 160 10.28 -6.90 14.13
N ALA A 161 10.65 -7.72 13.15
CA ALA A 161 12.00 -8.23 12.97
C ALA A 161 12.53 -7.94 11.56
N PRO A 162 13.77 -7.41 11.44
CA PRO A 162 14.30 -6.97 10.16
C PRO A 162 14.58 -8.11 9.18
N HIS A 163 14.79 -9.34 9.66
CA HIS A 163 15.11 -10.47 8.82
C HIS A 163 13.91 -11.00 8.02
N HIS A 164 12.69 -10.64 8.40
CA HIS A 164 11.49 -11.03 7.65
C HIS A 164 11.28 -10.16 6.41
N MET A 165 11.74 -8.90 6.46
CA MET A 165 11.45 -7.92 5.42
C MET A 165 12.64 -6.98 5.19
N ASN A 166 13.66 -7.46 4.48
CA ASN A 166 14.92 -6.74 4.26
C ASN A 166 14.79 -5.35 3.63
N HIS A 167 13.70 -5.09 2.94
CA HIS A 167 13.48 -3.84 2.21
C HIS A 167 12.52 -2.88 2.92
N ARG A 168 12.04 -3.23 4.12
CA ARG A 168 11.15 -2.39 4.92
C ARG A 168 11.82 -1.94 6.20
N SER A 169 11.51 -0.74 6.63
CA SER A 169 11.80 -0.32 8.00
C SER A 169 11.01 -1.15 8.98
N TYR A 170 11.65 -1.59 10.01
CA TYR A 170 10.93 -2.23 11.08
C TYR A 170 10.60 -1.26 12.23
N PHE A 171 9.56 -1.59 12.95
CA PHE A 171 8.90 -0.74 13.92
C PHE A 171 9.86 -0.13 14.97
N PHE A 172 10.83 -0.92 15.44
CA PHE A 172 11.75 -0.49 16.50
C PHE A 172 12.95 0.33 16.01
N ASN A 173 13.11 0.56 14.70
CA ASN A 173 14.22 1.33 14.15
C ASN A 173 13.81 2.72 13.61
N ASP A 174 12.56 3.08 13.75
CA ASP A 174 11.98 4.25 13.07
C ASP A 174 12.08 5.57 13.85
N LEU A 175 12.90 5.65 14.90
CA LEU A 175 13.16 6.88 15.64
C LEU A 175 14.65 7.24 15.66
N PRO A 176 15.29 7.52 14.51
CA PRO A 176 16.65 8.04 14.49
C PRO A 176 16.70 9.45 15.09
N GLU A 177 17.88 9.87 15.55
CA GLU A 177 18.08 11.19 16.18
C GLU A 177 17.66 12.36 15.27
N SER A 178 17.73 12.16 13.95
CA SER A 178 17.30 13.16 12.95
C SER A 178 15.80 13.50 13.03
N VAL A 179 14.99 12.66 13.67
CA VAL A 179 13.55 12.89 13.90
C VAL A 179 13.28 13.85 15.08
N ALA A 180 14.26 14.05 15.99
CA ALA A 180 14.07 14.86 17.19
C ALA A 180 13.60 16.31 16.93
N PRO A 181 14.07 17.03 15.89
CA PRO A 181 13.55 18.36 15.59
C PRO A 181 12.06 18.37 15.24
N MET A 182 11.60 17.39 14.44
CA MET A 182 10.20 17.28 14.07
C MET A 182 9.33 16.89 15.28
N ALA A 183 9.81 16.00 16.13
CA ALA A 183 9.11 15.64 17.36
C ALA A 183 8.90 16.86 18.25
N LYS A 184 9.95 17.68 18.43
CA LYS A 184 9.86 18.93 19.19
C LYS A 184 8.89 19.93 18.55
N ASP A 185 8.90 20.07 17.24
CA ASP A 185 8.01 20.98 16.50
C ASP A 185 6.53 20.59 16.66
N LEU A 186 6.25 19.28 16.74
CA LEU A 186 4.93 18.72 17.00
C LEU A 186 4.57 18.64 18.50
N GLY A 187 5.47 19.05 19.39
CA GLY A 187 5.21 19.07 20.84
C GLY A 187 5.45 17.74 21.58
N TYR A 188 6.19 16.81 20.97
CA TYR A 188 6.52 15.52 21.55
C TYR A 188 7.91 15.50 22.20
N ASP A 189 8.05 14.76 23.28
CA ASP A 189 9.34 14.47 23.91
C ASP A 189 10.01 13.28 23.20
N TYR A 190 10.99 13.59 22.36
CA TYR A 190 11.72 12.58 21.59
C TYR A 190 12.41 11.54 22.49
N ALA A 191 13.04 11.97 23.59
CA ALA A 191 13.76 11.07 24.48
C ALA A 191 12.81 10.11 25.20
N ALA A 192 11.64 10.61 25.64
CA ALA A 192 10.59 9.79 26.24
C ALA A 192 10.03 8.75 25.25
N MET A 193 9.80 9.14 23.98
CA MET A 193 9.35 8.21 22.94
C MET A 193 10.39 7.12 22.65
N VAL A 194 11.68 7.46 22.55
CA VAL A 194 12.76 6.47 22.37
C VAL A 194 12.80 5.51 23.54
N ALA A 195 12.74 6.01 24.78
CA ALA A 195 12.72 5.17 25.96
C ALA A 195 11.49 4.23 26.01
N ALA A 196 10.32 4.71 25.59
CA ALA A 196 9.10 3.88 25.50
C ALA A 196 9.25 2.77 24.45
N LYS A 197 9.78 3.11 23.28
CA LYS A 197 10.10 2.15 22.21
C LYS A 197 11.04 1.05 22.71
N ASP A 198 12.10 1.41 23.41
CA ASP A 198 13.08 0.46 23.94
C ASP A 198 12.49 -0.42 25.05
N ARG A 199 11.62 0.14 25.91
CA ARG A 199 10.87 -0.65 26.91
C ARG A 199 9.95 -1.67 26.24
N LEU A 200 9.23 -1.27 25.19
CA LEU A 200 8.35 -2.18 24.46
C LEU A 200 9.12 -3.30 23.78
N LEU A 201 10.26 -2.99 23.15
CA LEU A 201 11.14 -4.01 22.57
C LEU A 201 11.65 -5.00 23.62
N ALA A 202 12.13 -4.48 24.75
CA ALA A 202 12.57 -5.34 25.86
C ALA A 202 11.44 -6.23 26.40
N LEU A 203 10.20 -5.70 26.45
CA LEU A 203 9.04 -6.47 26.84
C LEU A 203 8.74 -7.60 25.83
N PHE A 204 8.78 -7.31 24.54
CA PHE A 204 8.55 -8.33 23.50
C PHE A 204 9.57 -9.46 23.49
N HIS A 205 10.76 -9.23 24.02
CA HIS A 205 11.76 -10.29 24.26
C HIS A 205 11.58 -11.02 25.61
N ASN A 206 10.63 -10.63 26.44
CA ASN A 206 10.41 -11.15 27.78
C ASN A 206 8.92 -11.29 28.11
N LEU A 207 8.13 -11.76 27.17
CA LEU A 207 6.70 -11.95 27.38
C LEU A 207 6.42 -13.09 28.36
N ASP A 208 5.54 -12.84 29.32
CA ASP A 208 5.09 -13.84 30.29
C ASP A 208 3.78 -14.50 29.83
N PRO A 209 3.78 -15.84 29.54
CA PRO A 209 2.57 -16.54 29.12
C PRO A 209 1.39 -16.40 30.08
N LYS A 210 1.65 -16.30 31.38
CA LYS A 210 0.57 -16.13 32.38
C LYS A 210 -0.07 -14.75 32.28
N ARG A 211 0.76 -13.71 32.08
CA ARG A 211 0.27 -12.35 31.88
C ARG A 211 -0.55 -12.24 30.59
N ILE A 212 -0.09 -12.86 29.50
CA ILE A 212 -0.82 -12.92 28.24
C ILE A 212 -2.20 -13.55 28.48
N ARG A 213 -2.24 -14.78 28.97
CA ARG A 213 -3.50 -15.51 29.14
C ARG A 213 -4.46 -14.85 30.11
N SER A 214 -3.96 -14.19 31.18
CA SER A 214 -4.81 -13.50 32.15
C SER A 214 -5.40 -12.20 31.60
N ASN A 215 -4.82 -11.61 30.58
CA ASN A 215 -5.28 -10.36 29.94
C ASN A 215 -5.83 -10.57 28.54
N ALA A 216 -5.82 -11.80 28.03
CA ALA A 216 -6.34 -12.16 26.72
C ALA A 216 -7.78 -11.66 26.54
N ARG A 217 -8.05 -11.05 25.40
CA ARG A 217 -9.37 -10.49 25.04
C ARG A 217 -9.92 -9.46 26.02
N GLY A 218 -9.06 -8.88 26.85
CA GLY A 218 -9.43 -7.86 27.83
C GLY A 218 -9.66 -6.46 27.26
N GLY A 219 -9.64 -6.31 25.93
CA GLY A 219 -9.74 -5.02 25.25
C GLY A 219 -8.59 -4.08 25.65
N LEU A 220 -8.87 -2.76 25.68
CA LEU A 220 -7.87 -1.74 26.02
C LEU A 220 -7.15 -2.02 27.35
N MET A 221 -7.88 -2.46 28.39
CA MET A 221 -7.27 -2.71 29.71
C MET A 221 -6.38 -3.96 29.69
N GLY A 222 -6.78 -4.99 28.95
CA GLY A 222 -5.94 -6.17 28.73
C GLY A 222 -4.66 -5.82 27.97
N ALA A 223 -4.76 -5.06 26.89
CA ALA A 223 -3.61 -4.58 26.12
C ALA A 223 -2.68 -3.71 26.98
N TYR A 224 -3.23 -2.80 27.77
CA TYR A 224 -2.48 -1.95 28.70
C TYR A 224 -1.63 -2.78 29.65
N HIS A 225 -2.21 -3.79 30.30
CA HIS A 225 -1.50 -4.65 31.23
C HIS A 225 -0.53 -5.62 30.54
N MET A 226 -0.90 -6.14 29.37
CA MET A 226 -0.09 -7.09 28.61
C MET A 226 1.15 -6.44 28.02
N LEU A 227 1.00 -5.24 27.43
CA LEU A 227 2.06 -4.56 26.66
C LEU A 227 2.80 -3.48 27.49
N GLY A 228 2.41 -3.28 28.77
CA GLY A 228 3.01 -2.24 29.60
C GLY A 228 2.82 -0.84 29.02
N ALA A 229 1.66 -0.59 28.38
CA ALA A 229 1.38 0.67 27.74
C ALA A 229 1.40 1.81 28.75
N ASP A 230 2.10 2.89 28.43
CA ASP A 230 2.18 4.10 29.22
C ASP A 230 1.95 5.35 28.35
N ALA A 231 1.97 6.53 28.95
CA ALA A 231 1.74 7.78 28.23
C ALA A 231 2.80 8.03 27.13
N ASP A 232 4.04 7.62 27.35
CA ASP A 232 5.14 7.82 26.40
C ASP A 232 4.98 6.90 25.18
N LEU A 233 4.52 5.64 25.38
CA LEU A 233 4.19 4.74 24.30
C LEU A 233 3.05 5.30 23.44
N MET A 234 2.01 5.80 24.06
CA MET A 234 0.89 6.44 23.37
C MET A 234 1.35 7.70 22.62
N SER A 235 2.25 8.51 23.21
CA SER A 235 2.84 9.66 22.57
C SER A 235 3.63 9.27 21.31
N TRP A 236 4.42 8.19 21.37
CA TRP A 236 5.13 7.69 20.20
C TRP A 236 4.18 7.27 19.07
N LEU A 237 3.12 6.53 19.37
CA LEU A 237 2.13 6.12 18.36
C LEU A 237 1.40 7.34 17.78
N SER A 238 1.01 8.30 18.61
CA SER A 238 0.37 9.55 18.16
C SER A 238 1.31 10.38 17.29
N PHE A 239 2.59 10.48 17.65
CA PHE A 239 3.60 11.15 16.84
C PHE A 239 3.72 10.54 15.44
N ARG A 240 3.69 9.21 15.32
CA ARG A 240 3.72 8.52 14.02
C ARG A 240 2.54 8.94 13.14
N THR A 241 1.35 8.99 13.72
CA THR A 241 0.12 9.38 13.01
C THR A 241 0.15 10.85 12.60
N GLU A 242 0.46 11.75 13.53
CA GLU A 242 0.45 13.20 13.26
C GLU A 242 1.53 13.60 12.24
N SER A 243 2.73 13.06 12.38
CA SER A 243 3.83 13.35 11.46
C SER A 243 3.56 12.85 10.04
N LEU A 244 2.96 11.67 9.89
CA LEU A 244 2.61 11.12 8.58
C LEU A 244 1.46 11.90 7.93
N THR A 245 0.40 12.19 8.68
CA THR A 245 -0.74 13.00 8.21
C THR A 245 -0.27 14.39 7.77
N ARG A 246 0.59 15.04 8.55
CA ARG A 246 1.22 16.33 8.20
C ARG A 246 2.01 16.23 6.89
N ASN A 247 2.79 15.17 6.68
CA ASN A 247 3.57 14.98 5.48
C ASN A 247 2.69 14.84 4.23
N PHE A 248 1.63 14.03 4.29
CA PHE A 248 0.67 13.90 3.19
C PHE A 248 -0.06 15.21 2.90
N ARG A 249 -0.45 15.97 3.93
CA ARG A 249 -1.08 17.29 3.78
C ARG A 249 -0.13 18.26 3.06
N GLN A 250 1.13 18.31 3.46
CA GLN A 250 2.15 19.14 2.81
C GLN A 250 2.36 18.76 1.35
N MET A 251 2.38 17.47 1.02
CA MET A 251 2.46 17.01 -0.37
C MET A 251 1.22 17.43 -1.17
N ARG A 252 0.02 17.24 -0.64
CA ARG A 252 -1.24 17.63 -1.30
C ARG A 252 -1.31 19.13 -1.59
N GLU A 253 -1.01 19.94 -0.58
CA GLU A 253 -0.99 21.41 -0.69
C GLU A 253 0.12 21.89 -1.62
N GLY A 254 1.31 21.28 -1.52
CA GLY A 254 2.44 21.59 -2.38
C GLY A 254 2.14 21.34 -3.86
N VAL A 255 1.52 20.21 -4.19
CA VAL A 255 1.10 19.91 -5.57
C VAL A 255 0.04 20.90 -6.03
N ALA A 256 -0.99 21.15 -5.21
CA ALA A 256 -2.07 22.08 -5.57
C ALA A 256 -1.58 23.53 -5.80
N ALA A 257 -0.58 23.96 -5.02
CA ALA A 257 -0.01 25.31 -5.14
C ALA A 257 0.92 25.48 -6.35
N ASN A 258 1.39 24.39 -6.95
CA ASN A 258 2.40 24.42 -8.01
C ASN A 258 1.93 23.88 -9.37
N LEU A 259 0.66 23.52 -9.49
CA LEU A 259 0.04 23.13 -10.75
C LEU A 259 -1.07 24.12 -11.11
N ASP A 260 -1.13 24.53 -12.38
CA ASP A 260 -2.14 25.46 -12.91
C ASP A 260 -3.51 24.78 -13.18
N ARG A 261 -3.62 23.50 -12.88
CA ARG A 261 -4.87 22.73 -13.05
C ARG A 261 -5.18 21.89 -11.80
N PRO A 262 -6.45 21.63 -11.50
CA PRO A 262 -6.80 20.72 -10.44
C PRO A 262 -6.40 19.29 -10.80
N VAL A 263 -5.88 18.57 -9.82
CA VAL A 263 -5.58 17.13 -9.91
C VAL A 263 -6.08 16.41 -8.66
N ARG A 264 -6.43 15.16 -8.82
CA ARG A 264 -6.84 14.29 -7.72
C ARG A 264 -5.65 13.57 -7.15
N MET A 265 -5.64 13.36 -5.85
CA MET A 265 -4.56 12.65 -5.16
C MET A 265 -5.12 11.58 -4.23
N GLY A 266 -4.58 10.39 -4.33
CA GLY A 266 -4.87 9.29 -3.43
C GLY A 266 -3.62 8.75 -2.76
N CYS A 267 -3.78 8.10 -1.62
CA CYS A 267 -2.70 7.40 -0.93
C CYS A 267 -3.09 5.98 -0.57
N GLY A 268 -2.08 5.09 -0.50
CA GLY A 268 -2.22 3.68 -0.23
C GLY A 268 -1.87 3.30 1.21
N PRO A 269 -2.76 3.54 2.19
CA PRO A 269 -2.52 3.09 3.55
C PRO A 269 -2.53 1.56 3.65
N ARG A 270 -1.95 1.03 4.72
CA ARG A 270 -2.13 -0.38 5.08
C ARG A 270 -3.61 -0.69 5.32
N SER A 271 -3.98 -1.97 5.39
CA SER A 271 -5.31 -2.38 5.84
C SER A 271 -5.65 -1.72 7.18
N ALA A 272 -6.92 -1.46 7.44
CA ALA A 272 -7.36 -0.64 8.57
C ALA A 272 -6.87 -1.14 9.94
N ALA A 273 -6.60 -2.44 10.07
CA ALA A 273 -6.05 -3.01 11.28
C ALA A 273 -4.60 -2.57 11.54
N PHE A 274 -3.75 -2.53 10.51
CA PHE A 274 -2.33 -2.19 10.64
C PHE A 274 -2.03 -0.70 10.40
N ALA A 275 -2.95 0.03 9.80
CA ALA A 275 -2.79 1.42 9.44
C ALA A 275 -2.28 2.31 10.60
N PRO A 276 -2.83 2.23 11.83
CA PRO A 276 -2.35 3.06 12.93
C PRO A 276 -0.89 2.79 13.31
N LEU A 277 -0.43 1.53 13.20
CA LEU A 277 0.97 1.20 13.46
C LEU A 277 1.92 1.86 12.45
N CYS A 278 1.48 1.95 11.19
CA CYS A 278 2.23 2.61 10.12
C CYS A 278 2.10 4.14 10.14
N GLY A 279 1.30 4.67 11.06
CA GLY A 279 1.04 6.10 11.19
C GLY A 279 -0.11 6.63 10.33
N TYR A 280 -0.89 5.77 9.68
CA TYR A 280 -2.06 6.21 8.92
C TYR A 280 -3.29 6.38 9.81
N ASP A 281 -3.92 7.53 9.71
CA ASP A 281 -5.29 7.77 10.17
C ASP A 281 -6.18 8.01 8.94
N PHE A 282 -7.13 7.12 8.72
CA PHE A 282 -8.00 7.20 7.54
C PHE A 282 -8.93 8.42 7.60
N VAL A 283 -9.38 8.81 8.80
CA VAL A 283 -10.27 9.96 8.97
C VAL A 283 -9.53 11.25 8.65
N ASP A 284 -8.36 11.44 9.26
CA ASP A 284 -7.54 12.63 9.03
C ASP A 284 -7.09 12.75 7.56
N LEU A 285 -6.71 11.62 6.94
CA LEU A 285 -6.34 11.60 5.52
C LEU A 285 -7.51 11.88 4.61
N ALA A 286 -8.70 11.39 4.92
CA ALA A 286 -9.91 11.63 4.15
C ALA A 286 -10.35 13.11 4.10
N GLU A 287 -9.88 13.95 5.04
CA GLU A 287 -10.16 15.39 5.00
C GLU A 287 -9.60 16.09 3.75
N PHE A 288 -8.46 15.61 3.21
CA PHE A 288 -7.76 16.30 2.13
C PHE A 288 -7.33 15.42 0.95
N MET A 289 -7.33 14.09 1.10
CA MET A 289 -7.08 13.15 0.00
C MET A 289 -8.38 12.87 -0.75
N ASP A 290 -8.32 12.79 -2.08
CA ASP A 290 -9.47 12.47 -2.91
C ASP A 290 -9.86 10.99 -2.80
N PHE A 291 -8.88 10.10 -2.59
CA PHE A 291 -9.06 8.65 -2.46
C PHE A 291 -8.14 8.07 -1.39
N LEU A 292 -8.61 7.01 -0.74
CA LEU A 292 -7.79 6.13 0.06
C LEU A 292 -7.79 4.74 -0.58
N LEU A 293 -6.61 4.17 -0.77
CA LEU A 293 -6.41 2.88 -1.39
C LEU A 293 -5.83 1.87 -0.38
N PRO A 294 -6.60 1.44 0.63
CA PRO A 294 -6.08 0.52 1.63
C PRO A 294 -5.61 -0.79 0.97
N LYS A 295 -4.47 -1.31 1.44
CA LYS A 295 -3.89 -2.55 0.93
C LYS A 295 -4.67 -3.74 1.49
N HIS A 296 -5.68 -4.20 0.76
CA HIS A 296 -6.45 -5.39 1.06
C HIS A 296 -5.78 -6.64 0.46
N TYR A 297 -4.54 -6.89 0.87
CA TYR A 297 -3.77 -8.06 0.51
C TYR A 297 -3.99 -9.14 1.56
N PHE A 298 -4.80 -10.14 1.28
CA PHE A 298 -5.24 -11.13 2.25
C PHE A 298 -4.54 -12.50 2.12
N PHE A 299 -3.50 -12.59 1.29
CA PHE A 299 -2.79 -13.84 1.05
C PHE A 299 -2.03 -14.33 2.32
N HIS A 300 -1.73 -15.64 2.38
CA HIS A 300 -1.29 -16.31 3.59
C HIS A 300 0.04 -15.78 4.15
N ARG A 301 1.16 -16.00 3.45
CA ARG A 301 2.50 -15.68 3.97
C ARG A 301 3.21 -14.56 3.22
N GLY A 302 2.55 -13.99 2.25
CA GLY A 302 3.12 -12.96 1.41
C GLY A 302 3.47 -11.68 2.15
N PHE A 303 4.44 -11.00 1.62
CA PHE A 303 4.81 -9.69 2.12
C PHE A 303 3.66 -8.68 1.90
N ASP A 304 3.52 -7.72 2.81
CA ASP A 304 2.38 -6.81 2.86
C ASP A 304 1.00 -7.49 3.08
N GLY A 305 0.95 -8.84 3.12
CA GLY A 305 -0.28 -9.58 3.32
C GLY A 305 -0.83 -9.45 4.74
N PHE A 306 -2.15 -9.44 4.86
CA PHE A 306 -2.82 -9.35 6.16
C PHE A 306 -2.50 -10.57 7.03
N ILE A 307 -2.78 -11.77 6.53
CA ILE A 307 -2.47 -13.03 7.21
C ILE A 307 -0.95 -13.18 7.37
N GLY A 308 -0.18 -12.86 6.32
CA GLY A 308 1.28 -12.92 6.35
C GLY A 308 1.91 -12.03 7.41
N THR A 309 1.36 -10.87 7.69
CA THR A 309 1.84 -10.00 8.77
C THR A 309 1.58 -10.63 10.14
N VAL A 310 0.39 -11.19 10.37
CA VAL A 310 0.08 -11.91 11.62
C VAL A 310 0.98 -13.14 11.78
N TYR A 311 1.21 -13.90 10.69
CA TYR A 311 2.14 -15.03 10.67
C TYR A 311 3.54 -14.62 11.10
N ARG A 312 4.12 -13.59 10.49
CA ARG A 312 5.47 -13.10 10.80
C ARG A 312 5.57 -12.58 12.24
N TYR A 313 4.54 -11.90 12.74
CA TYR A 313 4.51 -11.48 14.14
C TYR A 313 4.50 -12.68 15.08
N SER A 314 3.65 -13.67 14.84
CA SER A 314 3.57 -14.87 15.66
C SER A 314 4.91 -15.63 15.64
N GLN A 315 5.51 -15.81 14.47
CA GLN A 315 6.81 -16.44 14.31
C GLN A 315 7.89 -15.68 15.10
N THR A 316 7.99 -14.37 14.96
CA THR A 316 8.96 -13.54 15.68
C THR A 316 8.79 -13.65 17.19
N LEU A 317 7.55 -13.60 17.68
CA LEU A 317 7.27 -13.68 19.12
C LEU A 317 7.64 -15.05 19.70
N ILE A 318 7.44 -16.13 18.96
CA ILE A 318 7.88 -17.49 19.37
C ILE A 318 9.41 -17.58 19.37
N GLU A 319 10.08 -17.07 18.33
CA GLU A 319 11.54 -17.04 18.25
C GLU A 319 12.15 -16.27 19.43
N TRP A 320 11.57 -15.15 19.81
CA TRP A 320 12.04 -14.34 20.94
C TRP A 320 11.66 -14.93 22.31
N ASN A 321 10.58 -15.70 22.37
CA ASN A 321 10.03 -16.26 23.61
C ASN A 321 9.66 -17.75 23.41
N PRO A 322 10.62 -18.69 23.50
CA PRO A 322 10.37 -20.12 23.25
C PRO A 322 9.35 -20.79 24.19
N SER A 323 8.90 -20.09 25.23
CA SER A 323 7.86 -20.57 26.15
C SER A 323 6.43 -20.23 25.70
N LEU A 324 6.27 -19.42 24.67
CA LEU A 324 4.96 -19.08 24.12
C LEU A 324 4.46 -20.16 23.18
N THR A 325 3.15 -20.37 23.18
CA THR A 325 2.43 -21.12 22.15
C THR A 325 1.98 -20.19 21.04
N VAL A 326 1.57 -20.73 19.88
CA VAL A 326 0.93 -19.94 18.80
C VAL A 326 -0.27 -19.19 19.33
N ALA A 327 -1.14 -19.83 20.11
CA ALA A 327 -2.29 -19.19 20.74
C ALA A 327 -1.89 -17.97 21.60
N ASP A 328 -0.81 -18.07 22.38
CA ASP A 328 -0.31 -16.93 23.18
C ASP A 328 0.10 -15.76 22.28
N THR A 329 0.75 -16.02 21.14
CA THR A 329 1.17 -14.96 20.20
C THR A 329 -0.01 -14.31 19.50
N LEU A 330 -1.04 -15.08 19.16
CA LEU A 330 -2.28 -14.55 18.58
C LEU A 330 -3.00 -13.61 19.56
N GLU A 331 -3.01 -13.91 20.86
CA GLU A 331 -3.56 -13.01 21.87
C GLU A 331 -2.76 -11.68 21.96
N VAL A 332 -1.45 -11.72 21.78
CA VAL A 332 -0.62 -10.49 21.70
C VAL A 332 -0.97 -9.69 20.46
N VAL A 333 -1.06 -10.33 19.29
CA VAL A 333 -1.43 -9.67 18.02
C VAL A 333 -2.83 -9.07 18.11
N GLN A 334 -3.77 -9.79 18.70
CA GLN A 334 -5.12 -9.28 18.95
C GLN A 334 -5.11 -8.06 19.88
N ALA A 335 -4.30 -8.09 20.93
CA ALA A 335 -4.18 -6.95 21.82
C ALA A 335 -3.62 -5.69 21.12
N MET A 336 -2.73 -5.90 20.15
CA MET A 336 -2.13 -4.81 19.36
C MET A 336 -3.09 -4.24 18.32
N PHE A 337 -3.83 -5.09 17.61
CA PHE A 337 -4.53 -4.71 16.37
C PHE A 337 -6.03 -5.02 16.36
N GLY A 338 -6.53 -5.76 17.34
CA GLY A 338 -7.92 -6.23 17.33
C GLY A 338 -8.21 -7.28 16.26
N ILE A 339 -7.19 -7.98 15.76
CA ILE A 339 -7.34 -8.97 14.69
C ILE A 339 -7.64 -10.34 15.31
N ILE A 340 -8.68 -10.99 14.79
CA ILE A 340 -8.98 -12.40 15.02
C ILE A 340 -8.97 -13.08 13.65
N LEU A 341 -8.19 -14.16 13.52
CA LEU A 341 -8.17 -14.98 12.32
C LEU A 341 -9.01 -16.25 12.56
N PRO A 342 -10.20 -16.37 11.95
CA PRO A 342 -11.01 -17.57 12.09
C PRO A 342 -10.25 -18.81 11.59
N GLY A 343 -10.23 -19.88 12.40
CA GLY A 343 -9.57 -21.14 12.06
C GLY A 343 -8.05 -21.15 12.25
N VAL A 344 -7.47 -20.09 12.83
CA VAL A 344 -6.07 -20.06 13.27
C VAL A 344 -6.04 -20.06 14.80
N ASP A 345 -5.73 -21.19 15.39
CA ASP A 345 -5.86 -21.37 16.85
C ASP A 345 -4.51 -21.61 17.55
N ASP A 346 -3.86 -22.73 17.31
CA ASP A 346 -2.69 -23.14 18.10
C ASP A 346 -1.54 -23.77 17.28
N ASP A 347 -1.67 -23.85 15.97
CA ASP A 347 -0.63 -24.36 15.06
C ASP A 347 -0.28 -23.31 13.98
N MET A 348 1.01 -23.17 13.68
CA MET A 348 1.47 -22.32 12.57
C MET A 348 0.97 -22.80 11.21
N LEU A 349 0.63 -24.10 11.07
CA LEU A 349 0.04 -24.64 9.84
C LEU A 349 -1.38 -24.15 9.59
N ASP A 350 -2.09 -23.70 10.62
CA ASP A 350 -3.44 -23.15 10.47
C ASP A 350 -3.48 -21.93 9.56
N PHE A 351 -2.36 -21.17 9.50
CA PHE A 351 -2.27 -20.01 8.61
C PHE A 351 -2.39 -20.39 7.13
N GLU A 352 -2.08 -21.61 6.74
CA GLU A 352 -2.19 -22.06 5.35
C GLU A 352 -3.65 -22.28 4.91
N SER A 353 -4.55 -22.47 5.87
CA SER A 353 -5.99 -22.62 5.64
C SER A 353 -6.82 -21.43 6.11
N ALA A 354 -6.18 -20.32 6.45
CA ALA A 354 -6.84 -19.14 7.03
C ALA A 354 -7.82 -18.44 6.09
N LEU A 355 -7.75 -18.64 4.76
CA LEU A 355 -8.73 -18.11 3.81
C LEU A 355 -10.02 -18.96 3.81
N SER A 356 -10.61 -19.12 4.98
CA SER A 356 -11.89 -19.81 5.16
C SER A 356 -13.08 -18.93 4.76
N PRO A 357 -14.28 -19.48 4.52
CA PRO A 357 -15.48 -18.69 4.34
C PRO A 357 -15.73 -17.69 5.47
N GLU A 358 -15.47 -18.08 6.71
CA GLU A 358 -15.58 -17.23 7.90
C GLU A 358 -14.60 -16.06 7.87
N PHE A 359 -13.40 -16.25 7.32
CA PHE A 359 -12.45 -15.18 7.12
C PHE A 359 -13.02 -14.10 6.19
N PHE A 360 -13.57 -14.46 5.05
CA PHE A 360 -14.16 -13.50 4.12
C PHE A 360 -15.36 -12.79 4.74
N GLU A 361 -16.22 -13.54 5.44
CA GLU A 361 -17.40 -12.97 6.08
C GLU A 361 -17.05 -11.99 7.22
N GLN A 362 -16.06 -12.30 8.02
CA GLN A 362 -15.70 -11.52 9.21
C GLN A 362 -14.59 -10.52 8.96
N VAL A 363 -13.42 -10.97 8.49
CA VAL A 363 -12.22 -10.13 8.40
C VAL A 363 -12.31 -9.17 7.23
N VAL A 364 -12.60 -9.67 6.01
CA VAL A 364 -12.73 -8.80 4.83
C VAL A 364 -13.86 -7.79 5.02
N THR A 365 -15.00 -8.24 5.56
CA THR A 365 -16.13 -7.36 5.88
C THR A 365 -15.74 -6.28 6.89
N GLN A 366 -15.01 -6.63 7.95
CA GLN A 366 -14.61 -5.68 8.98
C GLN A 366 -13.60 -4.65 8.45
N GLU A 367 -12.58 -5.09 7.72
CA GLU A 367 -11.58 -4.20 7.12
C GLU A 367 -12.24 -3.23 6.13
N THR A 368 -13.15 -3.73 5.31
CA THR A 368 -13.92 -2.90 4.36
C THR A 368 -14.78 -1.87 5.08
N LYS A 369 -15.54 -2.27 6.10
CA LYS A 369 -16.39 -1.35 6.88
C LYS A 369 -15.59 -0.28 7.60
N ARG A 370 -14.43 -0.63 8.18
CA ARG A 370 -13.54 0.34 8.83
C ARG A 370 -13.02 1.38 7.84
N ALA A 371 -12.62 0.95 6.65
CA ALA A 371 -12.17 1.87 5.61
C ALA A 371 -13.29 2.80 5.14
N ILE A 372 -14.47 2.28 4.85
CA ILE A 372 -15.63 3.07 4.40
C ILE A 372 -16.09 4.06 5.47
N ALA A 373 -16.02 3.69 6.76
CA ALA A 373 -16.44 4.56 7.85
C ALA A 373 -15.64 5.86 7.96
N ALA A 374 -14.46 5.93 7.33
CA ALA A 374 -13.61 7.11 7.34
C ALA A 374 -14.02 8.18 6.31
N VAL A 375 -14.94 7.87 5.40
CA VAL A 375 -15.34 8.76 4.29
C VAL A 375 -16.86 8.91 4.21
N ASP A 376 -17.33 10.05 3.71
CA ASP A 376 -18.76 10.27 3.46
C ASP A 376 -19.25 9.55 2.19
N ASP A 377 -18.37 9.42 1.18
CA ASP A 377 -18.66 8.75 -0.09
C ASP A 377 -17.84 7.46 -0.23
N PRO A 378 -18.46 6.28 -0.18
CA PRO A 378 -17.77 5.00 -0.34
C PRO A 378 -16.97 4.86 -1.65
N GLU A 379 -17.27 5.63 -2.69
CA GLU A 379 -16.47 5.63 -3.93
C GLU A 379 -15.05 6.19 -3.75
N ARG A 380 -14.78 6.87 -2.64
CA ARG A 380 -13.43 7.35 -2.29
C ARG A 380 -12.53 6.27 -1.68
N ILE A 381 -13.09 5.13 -1.30
CA ILE A 381 -12.34 3.95 -0.86
C ILE A 381 -12.13 3.03 -2.06
N VAL A 382 -10.87 2.88 -2.46
CA VAL A 382 -10.45 2.10 -3.64
C VAL A 382 -9.38 1.11 -3.22
N PRO A 383 -9.70 0.05 -2.44
CA PRO A 383 -8.67 -0.84 -1.93
C PRO A 383 -7.87 -1.47 -3.06
N TRP A 384 -6.56 -1.56 -2.86
CA TRP A 384 -5.71 -2.42 -3.65
C TRP A 384 -6.00 -3.87 -3.31
N LEU A 385 -6.42 -4.63 -4.30
CA LEU A 385 -6.61 -6.07 -4.19
C LEU A 385 -5.49 -6.77 -4.95
N ASP A 386 -4.79 -7.65 -4.27
CA ASP A 386 -3.78 -8.53 -4.83
C ASP A 386 -4.15 -9.99 -4.53
N THR A 387 -3.76 -10.90 -5.39
CA THR A 387 -4.03 -12.33 -5.26
C THR A 387 -2.84 -13.13 -4.77
N GLY A 388 -1.81 -12.48 -4.22
CA GLY A 388 -0.66 -13.11 -3.59
C GLY A 388 0.39 -13.65 -4.54
N ARG A 389 0.34 -13.22 -5.81
CA ARG A 389 1.32 -13.60 -6.83
C ARG A 389 2.50 -12.65 -6.82
N PHE A 390 3.47 -12.96 -7.67
CA PHE A 390 4.64 -12.09 -7.83
C PHE A 390 4.24 -10.60 -7.96
N PRO A 391 4.86 -9.67 -7.26
CA PRO A 391 6.09 -9.74 -6.44
C PRO A 391 5.84 -9.98 -4.95
N HIS A 392 4.61 -10.14 -4.53
CA HIS A 392 4.31 -10.23 -3.11
C HIS A 392 4.62 -11.62 -2.52
N ASP A 393 5.01 -12.59 -3.38
CA ASP A 393 5.48 -13.93 -3.03
C ASP A 393 4.66 -14.62 -1.94
N GLY A 394 3.34 -14.41 -1.99
CA GLY A 394 2.38 -15.04 -1.09
C GLY A 394 1.88 -16.37 -1.63
N ASP A 395 1.10 -17.07 -0.83
CA ASP A 395 0.32 -18.21 -1.30
C ASP A 395 -0.82 -17.65 -2.17
N PRO A 396 -0.86 -17.97 -3.49
CA PRO A 396 -1.79 -17.31 -4.39
C PRO A 396 -3.24 -17.66 -4.06
N MET A 397 -4.09 -16.64 -4.11
CA MET A 397 -5.53 -16.82 -4.02
C MET A 397 -6.07 -17.34 -5.35
N SER A 398 -7.08 -18.20 -5.28
CA SER A 398 -7.80 -18.65 -6.46
C SER A 398 -8.82 -17.59 -6.93
N ALA A 399 -9.30 -17.73 -8.17
CA ALA A 399 -10.42 -16.92 -8.66
C ALA A 399 -11.71 -17.08 -7.81
N ARG A 400 -11.87 -18.24 -7.15
CA ARG A 400 -12.97 -18.47 -6.21
C ARG A 400 -12.79 -17.61 -4.94
N ASP A 401 -11.57 -17.56 -4.40
CA ASP A 401 -11.27 -16.74 -3.22
C ASP A 401 -11.44 -15.25 -3.54
N LEU A 402 -10.97 -14.80 -4.70
CA LEU A 402 -11.21 -13.45 -5.19
C LEU A 402 -12.71 -13.13 -5.29
N LYS A 403 -13.49 -14.08 -5.78
CA LYS A 403 -14.96 -13.92 -5.82
C LYS A 403 -15.55 -13.75 -4.43
N MET A 404 -15.15 -14.58 -3.47
CA MET A 404 -15.64 -14.51 -2.08
C MET A 404 -15.22 -13.19 -1.43
N LEU A 405 -14.00 -12.73 -1.68
CA LEU A 405 -13.51 -11.43 -1.23
C LEU A 405 -14.38 -10.29 -1.76
N LEU A 406 -14.58 -10.25 -3.08
CA LEU A 406 -15.38 -9.20 -3.73
C LEU A 406 -16.86 -9.26 -3.30
N ASP A 407 -17.43 -10.44 -3.11
CA ASP A 407 -18.81 -10.60 -2.61
C ASP A 407 -18.96 -10.04 -1.20
N SER A 408 -18.01 -10.36 -0.30
CA SER A 408 -18.01 -9.88 1.08
C SER A 408 -17.76 -8.36 1.16
N ALA A 409 -16.83 -7.86 0.37
CA ALA A 409 -16.53 -6.43 0.32
C ALA A 409 -17.70 -5.61 -0.24
N GLU A 410 -18.37 -6.10 -1.30
CA GLU A 410 -19.56 -5.47 -1.89
C GLU A 410 -20.74 -5.47 -0.89
N ALA A 411 -20.97 -6.60 -0.21
CA ALA A 411 -21.97 -6.69 0.84
C ALA A 411 -21.69 -5.74 2.03
N ALA A 412 -20.42 -5.46 2.31
CA ALA A 412 -19.99 -4.48 3.29
C ALA A 412 -20.17 -3.02 2.83
N GLY A 413 -20.49 -2.78 1.56
CA GLY A 413 -20.76 -1.47 0.98
C GLY A 413 -19.68 -0.92 0.04
N LEU A 414 -18.63 -1.70 -0.27
CA LEU A 414 -17.60 -1.28 -1.19
C LEU A 414 -18.18 -1.02 -2.58
N LYS A 415 -17.76 0.09 -3.20
CA LYS A 415 -18.25 0.52 -4.52
C LYS A 415 -17.20 0.39 -5.61
N ARG A 416 -15.92 0.46 -5.23
CA ARG A 416 -14.79 0.49 -6.14
C ARG A 416 -13.61 -0.28 -5.55
N PHE A 417 -12.77 -0.85 -6.40
CA PHE A 417 -11.48 -1.42 -6.02
C PHE A 417 -10.45 -1.22 -7.13
N ASN A 418 -9.17 -1.38 -6.81
CA ASN A 418 -8.07 -1.41 -7.75
C ASN A 418 -7.48 -2.82 -7.78
N TYR A 419 -7.44 -3.45 -8.95
CA TYR A 419 -6.76 -4.73 -9.11
C TYR A 419 -5.26 -4.50 -9.30
N HIS A 420 -4.48 -5.03 -8.40
CA HIS A 420 -3.03 -4.86 -8.36
C HIS A 420 -2.36 -6.20 -8.66
N HIS A 421 -1.70 -6.32 -9.75
CA HIS A 421 -1.64 -5.53 -10.97
C HIS A 421 -1.97 -6.42 -12.17
N GLN A 422 -2.21 -5.81 -13.32
CA GLN A 422 -2.73 -6.50 -14.50
C GLN A 422 -1.87 -7.69 -14.97
N GLY A 423 -0.54 -7.63 -14.80
CA GLY A 423 0.37 -8.70 -15.22
C GLY A 423 0.16 -10.04 -14.50
N ASN A 424 -0.53 -10.04 -13.35
CA ASN A 424 -0.88 -11.25 -12.60
C ASN A 424 -2.30 -11.75 -12.89
N LEU A 425 -3.06 -11.05 -13.72
CA LEU A 425 -4.46 -11.33 -13.95
C LEU A 425 -4.64 -12.65 -14.72
N SER A 426 -5.24 -13.64 -14.08
CA SER A 426 -5.59 -14.90 -14.73
C SER A 426 -6.94 -14.82 -15.46
N PRO A 427 -7.19 -15.71 -16.45
CA PRO A 427 -8.49 -15.83 -17.10
C PRO A 427 -9.65 -16.05 -16.13
N GLY A 428 -9.43 -16.85 -15.08
CA GLY A 428 -10.44 -17.11 -14.05
C GLY A 428 -10.79 -15.88 -13.25
N GLU A 429 -9.77 -15.11 -12.85
CA GLU A 429 -9.95 -13.84 -12.11
C GLU A 429 -10.64 -12.79 -12.97
N TRP A 430 -10.22 -12.63 -14.23
CA TRP A 430 -10.87 -11.71 -15.14
C TRP A 430 -12.34 -12.06 -15.38
N GLY A 431 -12.64 -13.36 -15.49
CA GLY A 431 -14.03 -13.84 -15.56
C GLY A 431 -14.88 -13.41 -14.37
N VAL A 432 -14.32 -13.46 -13.15
CA VAL A 432 -14.98 -13.00 -11.92
C VAL A 432 -15.12 -11.47 -11.90
N ILE A 433 -14.05 -10.75 -12.19
CA ILE A 433 -14.02 -9.29 -12.13
C ILE A 433 -14.98 -8.68 -13.16
N SER A 434 -14.90 -9.12 -14.41
CA SER A 434 -15.73 -8.60 -15.50
C SER A 434 -17.22 -8.91 -15.31
N ASP A 435 -17.57 -10.05 -14.71
CA ASP A 435 -18.94 -10.41 -14.33
C ASP A 435 -19.51 -9.44 -13.27
N LYS A 436 -18.67 -8.97 -12.36
CA LYS A 436 -19.07 -8.02 -11.30
C LYS A 436 -19.11 -6.56 -11.73
N CYS A 437 -18.24 -6.16 -12.63
CA CYS A 437 -18.00 -4.74 -12.91
C CYS A 437 -18.56 -4.29 -14.27
N GLY A 438 -18.71 -5.20 -15.24
CA GLY A 438 -19.08 -4.85 -16.59
C GLY A 438 -19.70 -6.02 -17.34
N THR A 439 -19.26 -6.20 -18.58
CA THR A 439 -19.66 -7.35 -19.41
C THR A 439 -18.74 -8.52 -19.11
N ARG A 440 -19.31 -9.63 -18.69
CA ARG A 440 -18.57 -10.85 -18.40
C ARG A 440 -17.71 -11.27 -19.60
N TRP A 441 -16.46 -11.49 -19.36
CA TRP A 441 -15.52 -11.99 -20.36
C TRP A 441 -15.86 -13.41 -20.80
N ASP A 442 -15.85 -13.62 -22.12
CA ASP A 442 -16.03 -14.94 -22.75
C ASP A 442 -14.82 -15.22 -23.65
N PRO A 443 -13.95 -16.19 -23.31
CA PRO A 443 -12.74 -16.50 -24.08
C PRO A 443 -13.01 -16.94 -25.51
N ARG A 444 -14.25 -17.33 -25.83
CA ARG A 444 -14.63 -17.76 -27.20
C ARG A 444 -14.91 -16.59 -28.13
N THR A 445 -15.15 -15.42 -27.61
CA THR A 445 -15.56 -14.23 -28.37
C THR A 445 -14.66 -13.02 -28.14
N SER A 446 -13.83 -13.05 -27.11
CA SER A 446 -12.86 -11.98 -26.81
C SER A 446 -11.63 -12.08 -27.70
N ASP A 447 -11.20 -10.97 -28.22
CA ASP A 447 -9.93 -10.85 -28.96
C ASP A 447 -8.73 -10.68 -28.02
N TRP A 448 -8.97 -10.48 -26.72
CA TRP A 448 -7.95 -10.33 -25.68
C TRP A 448 -8.06 -11.42 -24.62
N GLU A 449 -6.92 -11.94 -24.23
CA GLU A 449 -6.76 -12.86 -23.11
C GLU A 449 -5.92 -12.23 -22.01
N PRO A 450 -6.28 -12.39 -20.72
CA PRO A 450 -5.41 -11.98 -19.62
C PRO A 450 -4.05 -12.66 -19.68
N PRO A 451 -2.98 -12.00 -19.15
CA PRO A 451 -1.60 -12.52 -19.26
C PRO A 451 -1.32 -13.81 -18.51
N ASP A 452 -2.17 -14.18 -17.53
CA ASP A 452 -2.06 -15.40 -16.73
C ASP A 452 -0.71 -15.57 -16.03
N GLU A 453 -0.33 -14.56 -15.27
CA GLU A 453 0.95 -14.45 -14.58
C GLU A 453 2.16 -14.45 -15.56
N LEU A 454 2.78 -13.29 -15.67
CA LEU A 454 4.01 -13.16 -16.47
C LEU A 454 5.10 -14.03 -15.84
N VAL A 455 5.45 -15.10 -16.54
CA VAL A 455 6.63 -15.90 -16.19
C VAL A 455 7.85 -15.08 -16.58
N LEU A 456 8.59 -14.60 -15.59
CA LEU A 456 9.81 -13.82 -15.75
C LEU A 456 11.04 -14.73 -15.77
#